data_94e0ff89a657b2920e7436710ceae4b0
#
_entry.id   94e0ff89a657b2920e7436710ceae4b0
#
_cell.length_a   1.000
_cell.length_b   1.000
_cell.length_c   1.000
_cell.angle_alpha   90.00
_cell.angle_beta   90.00
_cell.angle_gamma   90.00
#
_symmetry.space_group_name_H-M   'P 1'
#
loop_
_entity.id
_entity.type
_entity.pdbx_description
1 polymer ?
#
loop_
_entity_poly.entity_id
_entity_poly.type
_entity_poly.pdbx_seq_one_letter_code
_entity_poly.pdbx_strand_id
1 'polypeptide(L)'
;MSSDGALKEFLRFGKRCAFKVLPEGAYLKLLYRIRFGRRLDLRNPQAFSEKIYCLKSINGKLFTSLMQRCYDKVDVRGYILEKLGEARGEEILNELYGVYDSPEDIDFDELPDAFVLKVTQSSGFNIICPDKAKLDREDAVRRLAQWQRVSANAVNSFEEGYVYNGNPKICCEKFLSLEDGSIPPDMRIYCFNGEPKLFVCDFETTKIDGTHGT
;
A
#
# COMPACT_ATOMS: atom_id res chain seq x y z
N MET A 1 -13.02 -22.60 11.62
CA MET A 1 -11.97 -21.57 11.86
C MET A 1 -10.75 -22.29 12.36
N SER A 2 -9.64 -22.23 11.60
CA SER A 2 -8.40 -22.89 12.04
C SER A 2 -7.85 -22.15 13.26
N SER A 3 -7.21 -22.88 14.20
CA SER A 3 -6.56 -22.35 15.40
C SER A 3 -5.56 -21.21 15.08
N ASP A 4 -5.00 -21.21 13.89
CA ASP A 4 -4.07 -20.20 13.37
C ASP A 4 -4.73 -18.84 13.07
N GLY A 5 -6.01 -18.83 12.67
CA GLY A 5 -6.79 -17.61 12.45
C GLY A 5 -7.13 -16.90 13.76
N ALA A 6 -7.56 -17.66 14.78
CA ALA A 6 -7.90 -17.10 16.09
C ALA A 6 -6.65 -16.51 16.80
N LEU A 7 -5.50 -17.18 16.69
CA LEU A 7 -4.24 -16.67 17.23
C LEU A 7 -3.80 -15.36 16.56
N LYS A 8 -3.93 -15.26 15.23
CA LYS A 8 -3.62 -14.02 14.48
C LYS A 8 -4.55 -12.88 14.88
N GLU A 9 -5.84 -13.13 15.05
CA GLU A 9 -6.78 -12.12 15.55
C GLU A 9 -6.48 -11.67 16.97
N PHE A 10 -6.19 -12.59 17.88
CA PHE A 10 -5.80 -12.27 19.23
C PHE A 10 -4.53 -11.41 19.29
N LEU A 11 -3.53 -11.74 18.48
CA LEU A 11 -2.30 -10.94 18.38
C LEU A 11 -2.56 -9.55 17.81
N ARG A 12 -3.45 -9.43 16.82
CA ARG A 12 -3.88 -8.12 16.27
C ARG A 12 -4.60 -7.29 17.31
N PHE A 13 -5.50 -7.90 18.07
CA PHE A 13 -6.20 -7.23 19.17
C PHE A 13 -5.23 -6.75 20.24
N GLY A 14 -4.29 -7.60 20.68
CA GLY A 14 -3.25 -7.24 21.65
C GLY A 14 -2.39 -6.06 21.15
N LYS A 15 -2.00 -6.04 19.88
CA LYS A 15 -1.27 -4.92 19.27
C LYS A 15 -2.07 -3.62 19.32
N ARG A 16 -3.37 -3.65 19.03
CA ARG A 16 -4.25 -2.46 19.07
C ARG A 16 -4.41 -1.93 20.49
N CYS A 17 -4.57 -2.80 21.48
CA CYS A 17 -4.63 -2.39 22.88
C CYS A 17 -3.31 -1.78 23.34
N ALA A 18 -2.20 -2.41 23.04
CA ALA A 18 -0.87 -1.90 23.39
C ALA A 18 -0.60 -0.54 22.75
N PHE A 19 -1.02 -0.33 21.50
CA PHE A 19 -0.92 0.95 20.80
C PHE A 19 -1.65 2.08 21.49
N LYS A 20 -2.85 1.80 22.04
CA LYS A 20 -3.67 2.82 22.72
C LYS A 20 -3.15 3.19 24.13
N VAL A 21 -2.43 2.29 24.78
CA VAL A 21 -2.06 2.41 26.20
C VAL A 21 -0.58 2.76 26.40
N LEU A 22 0.28 2.28 25.53
CA LEU A 22 1.72 2.49 25.68
C LEU A 22 2.16 3.82 25.03
N PRO A 23 3.10 4.55 25.67
CA PRO A 23 3.82 5.60 24.96
C PRO A 23 4.47 5.01 23.71
N GLU A 24 4.49 5.78 22.65
CA GLU A 24 4.91 5.37 21.33
C GLU A 24 6.27 4.64 21.30
N GLY A 25 7.29 5.23 21.89
CA GLY A 25 8.61 4.60 21.97
C GLY A 25 8.62 3.26 22.68
N ALA A 26 7.76 3.07 23.70
CA ALA A 26 7.60 1.80 24.39
C ALA A 26 6.90 0.77 23.48
N TYR A 27 5.87 1.19 22.76
CA TYR A 27 5.19 0.34 21.80
C TYR A 27 6.12 -0.14 20.67
N LEU A 28 6.89 0.77 20.07
CA LEU A 28 7.88 0.41 19.04
C LEU A 28 8.93 -0.57 19.54
N LYS A 29 9.46 -0.34 20.75
CA LYS A 29 10.43 -1.26 21.38
C LYS A 29 9.83 -2.65 21.60
N LEU A 30 8.56 -2.71 22.01
CA LEU A 30 7.83 -3.98 22.18
C LEU A 30 7.65 -4.69 20.85
N LEU A 31 7.16 -3.99 19.81
CA LEU A 31 6.99 -4.58 18.48
C LEU A 31 8.31 -5.08 17.89
N TYR A 32 9.35 -4.28 18.00
CA TYR A 32 10.67 -4.65 17.51
C TYR A 32 11.20 -5.90 18.19
N ARG A 33 11.03 -5.99 19.53
CA ARG A 33 11.44 -7.16 20.29
C ARG A 33 10.66 -8.41 19.90
N ILE A 34 9.35 -8.29 19.68
CA ILE A 34 8.50 -9.41 19.22
C ILE A 34 8.95 -9.88 17.83
N ARG A 35 9.25 -8.94 16.91
CA ARG A 35 9.57 -9.27 15.52
C ARG A 35 10.98 -9.79 15.30
N PHE A 36 11.97 -9.23 16.03
CA PHE A 36 13.39 -9.49 15.78
C PHE A 36 14.11 -10.16 16.96
N GLY A 37 13.45 -10.38 18.09
CA GLY A 37 14.06 -10.96 19.30
C GLY A 37 15.11 -10.07 19.96
N ARG A 38 15.29 -8.82 19.50
CA ARG A 38 16.34 -7.89 19.94
C ARG A 38 15.74 -6.65 20.58
N ARG A 39 16.57 -5.91 21.33
CA ARG A 39 16.18 -4.59 21.86
C ARG A 39 16.35 -3.53 20.79
N LEU A 40 15.38 -2.62 20.69
CA LEU A 40 15.44 -1.45 19.81
C LEU A 40 16.11 -0.29 20.54
N ASP A 41 17.19 0.24 19.98
CA ASP A 41 17.77 1.51 20.42
C ASP A 41 17.32 2.63 19.46
N LEU A 42 16.37 3.45 19.96
CA LEU A 42 15.86 4.59 19.19
C LEU A 42 16.80 5.80 19.19
N ARG A 43 17.83 5.82 20.08
CA ARG A 43 18.77 6.94 20.18
C ARG A 43 19.98 6.74 19.28
N ASN A 44 20.41 5.48 19.10
CA ASN A 44 21.58 5.15 18.30
C ASN A 44 21.33 3.89 17.46
N PRO A 45 20.42 3.95 16.45
CA PRO A 45 20.08 2.79 15.64
C PRO A 45 21.26 2.39 14.75
N GLN A 46 21.73 1.15 14.87
CA GLN A 46 22.82 0.61 14.06
C GLN A 46 22.31 -0.22 12.88
N ALA A 47 21.39 -1.15 13.15
CA ALA A 47 20.84 -2.02 12.12
C ALA A 47 19.85 -1.26 11.21
N PHE A 48 19.74 -1.69 9.94
CA PHE A 48 18.78 -1.14 8.99
C PHE A 48 17.34 -1.20 9.53
N SER A 49 16.95 -2.33 10.12
CA SER A 49 15.64 -2.47 10.74
C SER A 49 15.40 -1.48 11.89
N GLU A 50 16.41 -1.18 12.70
CA GLU A 50 16.31 -0.18 13.76
C GLU A 50 16.13 1.22 13.17
N LYS A 51 16.88 1.55 12.12
CA LYS A 51 16.75 2.84 11.40
C LYS A 51 15.34 3.01 10.82
N ILE A 52 14.76 1.97 10.22
CA ILE A 52 13.37 2.00 9.74
C ILE A 52 12.38 2.22 10.89
N TYR A 53 12.58 1.56 12.04
CA TYR A 53 11.71 1.80 13.21
C TYR A 53 11.88 3.21 13.78
N CYS A 54 13.08 3.77 13.75
CA CYS A 54 13.30 5.16 14.12
C CYS A 54 12.65 6.15 13.15
N LEU A 55 12.68 5.86 11.86
CA LEU A 55 11.97 6.65 10.84
C LEU A 55 10.44 6.58 11.01
N LYS A 56 9.93 5.44 11.47
CA LYS A 56 8.51 5.26 11.82
C LYS A 56 8.15 5.84 13.18
N SER A 57 9.15 6.12 14.04
CA SER A 57 8.89 6.73 15.34
C SER A 57 8.52 8.18 15.12
N ILE A 58 7.52 8.56 15.77
CA ILE A 58 6.67 9.47 15.28
C ILE A 58 6.68 10.78 15.85
N ASN A 59 7.27 11.12 16.67
CA ASN A 59 7.20 12.59 16.73
C ASN A 59 7.49 13.22 15.35
N GLY A 60 7.16 12.39 14.41
CA GLY A 60 6.78 12.66 13.01
C GLY A 60 7.60 13.68 12.26
N LYS A 61 8.75 14.08 12.76
CA LYS A 61 9.60 15.06 12.09
C LYS A 61 10.13 14.60 10.73
N LEU A 62 10.02 13.31 10.44
CA LEU A 62 10.48 12.73 9.17
C LEU A 62 9.35 12.34 8.22
N PHE A 63 8.10 12.22 8.72
CA PHE A 63 6.95 11.95 7.85
C PHE A 63 6.28 13.27 7.49
N THR A 64 6.66 13.80 6.35
CA THR A 64 6.11 15.03 5.80
C THR A 64 4.83 14.74 5.02
N SER A 65 4.00 15.76 4.80
CA SER A 65 2.88 15.71 3.86
C SER A 65 3.31 15.22 2.46
N LEU A 66 4.55 15.46 2.09
CA LEU A 66 5.14 14.94 0.86
C LEU A 66 5.22 13.41 0.84
N MET A 67 5.57 12.77 1.95
CA MET A 67 5.60 11.30 2.03
C MET A 67 4.20 10.71 1.90
N GLN A 68 3.20 11.32 2.53
CA GLN A 68 1.80 10.91 2.37
C GLN A 68 1.35 11.06 0.92
N ARG A 69 1.68 12.19 0.28
CA ARG A 69 1.41 12.44 -1.14
C ARG A 69 2.08 11.39 -2.04
N CYS A 70 3.34 11.07 -1.78
CA CYS A 70 4.08 10.06 -2.56
C CYS A 70 3.61 8.62 -2.32
N TYR A 71 2.96 8.35 -1.19
CA TYR A 71 2.43 7.03 -0.88
C TYR A 71 1.05 6.78 -1.50
N ASP A 72 0.23 7.79 -1.64
CA ASP A 72 -1.08 7.68 -2.28
C ASP A 72 -0.93 7.52 -3.80
N LYS A 73 -1.59 6.50 -4.37
CA LYS A 73 -1.44 6.13 -5.79
C LYS A 73 -1.95 7.19 -6.77
N VAL A 74 -2.83 8.08 -6.33
CA VAL A 74 -3.36 9.18 -7.13
C VAL A 74 -2.56 10.45 -6.89
N ASP A 75 -2.31 10.79 -5.64
CA ASP A 75 -1.63 12.04 -5.27
C ASP A 75 -0.18 12.07 -5.77
N VAL A 76 0.49 10.90 -5.83
CA VAL A 76 1.87 10.79 -6.35
C VAL A 76 1.95 11.18 -7.83
N ARG A 77 0.89 10.98 -8.61
CA ARG A 77 0.85 11.33 -10.04
C ARG A 77 1.07 12.83 -10.23
N GLY A 78 0.35 13.66 -9.46
CA GLY A 78 0.55 15.10 -9.45
C GLY A 78 1.96 15.54 -9.05
N TYR A 79 2.57 14.82 -8.10
CA TYR A 79 3.97 15.07 -7.73
C TYR A 79 4.95 14.73 -8.88
N ILE A 80 4.71 13.63 -9.59
CA ILE A 80 5.54 13.24 -10.74
C ILE A 80 5.45 14.28 -11.85
N LEU A 81 4.23 14.72 -12.21
CA LEU A 81 4.02 15.77 -13.22
C LEU A 81 4.71 17.09 -12.81
N GLU A 82 4.60 17.47 -11.55
CA GLU A 82 5.26 18.66 -11.00
C GLU A 82 6.79 18.60 -11.12
N LYS A 83 7.39 17.43 -10.92
CA LYS A 83 8.86 17.25 -10.93
C LYS A 83 9.46 17.04 -12.31
N LEU A 84 8.76 16.36 -13.20
CA LEU A 84 9.27 15.98 -14.52
C LEU A 84 8.70 16.83 -15.67
N GLY A 85 7.66 17.62 -15.39
CA GLY A 85 6.85 18.27 -16.41
C GLY A 85 5.83 17.30 -17.01
N GLU A 86 4.76 17.85 -17.63
CA GLU A 86 3.62 17.10 -18.15
C GLU A 86 4.05 15.99 -19.12
N ALA A 87 4.77 16.37 -20.18
CA ALA A 87 5.13 15.42 -21.25
C ALA A 87 5.92 14.20 -20.73
N ARG A 88 6.94 14.44 -19.88
CA ARG A 88 7.75 13.35 -19.33
C ARG A 88 7.02 12.57 -18.24
N GLY A 89 6.19 13.25 -17.47
CA GLY A 89 5.40 12.60 -16.41
C GLY A 89 4.33 11.69 -16.98
N GLU A 90 3.63 12.12 -18.02
CA GLU A 90 2.61 11.29 -18.70
C GLU A 90 3.21 10.07 -19.39
N GLU A 91 4.42 10.18 -19.93
CA GLU A 91 5.14 9.07 -20.57
C GLU A 91 5.40 7.90 -19.61
N ILE A 92 5.62 8.19 -18.34
CA ILE A 92 5.97 7.16 -17.32
C ILE A 92 4.80 6.73 -16.45
N LEU A 93 3.72 7.51 -16.43
CA LEU A 93 2.53 7.19 -15.63
C LEU A 93 1.62 6.24 -16.42
N ASN A 94 1.14 5.20 -15.73
CA ASN A 94 0.12 4.35 -16.31
C ASN A 94 -1.17 5.15 -16.57
N GLU A 95 -1.94 4.77 -17.58
CA GLU A 95 -3.21 5.40 -17.91
C GLU A 95 -4.21 5.25 -16.76
N LEU A 96 -4.83 6.37 -16.35
CA LEU A 96 -5.81 6.44 -15.28
C LEU A 96 -7.20 6.65 -15.88
N TYR A 97 -8.11 5.70 -15.67
CA TYR A 97 -9.48 5.76 -16.20
C TYR A 97 -10.44 6.50 -15.27
N GLY A 98 -10.17 6.48 -13.96
CA GLY A 98 -11.02 7.18 -13.01
C GLY A 98 -10.50 7.14 -11.57
N VAL A 99 -11.03 8.06 -10.77
CA VAL A 99 -10.83 8.11 -9.30
C VAL A 99 -12.19 8.28 -8.66
N TYR A 100 -12.49 7.45 -7.68
CA TYR A 100 -13.80 7.36 -7.05
C TYR A 100 -13.68 7.52 -5.54
N ASP A 101 -14.59 8.25 -4.93
CA ASP A 101 -14.65 8.39 -3.47
C ASP A 101 -15.28 7.16 -2.81
N SER A 102 -16.15 6.47 -3.52
CA SER A 102 -16.86 5.27 -3.08
C SER A 102 -16.89 4.21 -4.18
N PRO A 103 -16.89 2.89 -3.85
CA PRO A 103 -17.05 1.83 -4.84
C PRO A 103 -18.36 1.91 -5.62
N GLU A 104 -19.40 2.48 -5.02
CA GLU A 104 -20.71 2.66 -5.61
C GLU A 104 -20.72 3.71 -6.73
N ASP A 105 -19.70 4.60 -6.76
CA ASP A 105 -19.55 5.64 -7.79
C ASP A 105 -18.96 5.09 -9.10
N ILE A 106 -18.55 3.82 -9.12
CA ILE A 106 -17.91 3.19 -10.28
C ILE A 106 -18.96 2.79 -11.30
N ASP A 107 -18.97 3.47 -12.44
CA ASP A 107 -19.73 2.99 -13.60
C ASP A 107 -18.91 1.96 -14.39
N PHE A 108 -19.18 0.69 -14.11
CA PHE A 108 -18.48 -0.41 -14.76
C PHE A 108 -18.79 -0.51 -16.28
N ASP A 109 -19.88 0.07 -16.75
CA ASP A 109 -20.22 0.01 -18.17
C ASP A 109 -19.36 0.95 -19.00
N GLU A 110 -18.95 2.07 -18.41
CA GLU A 110 -18.02 3.03 -19.04
C GLU A 110 -16.55 2.58 -19.01
N LEU A 111 -16.20 1.59 -18.13
CA LEU A 111 -14.83 1.10 -18.07
C LEU A 111 -14.47 0.24 -19.30
N PRO A 112 -13.19 0.24 -19.72
CA PRO A 112 -12.70 -0.65 -20.79
C PRO A 112 -12.82 -2.14 -20.38
N ASP A 113 -12.56 -3.04 -21.33
CA ASP A 113 -12.67 -4.48 -21.08
C ASP A 113 -11.64 -5.02 -20.07
N ALA A 114 -10.48 -4.37 -20.00
CA ALA A 114 -9.44 -4.75 -19.08
C ALA A 114 -8.95 -3.54 -18.25
N PHE A 115 -8.94 -3.70 -16.92
CA PHE A 115 -8.53 -2.64 -15.98
C PHE A 115 -8.08 -3.21 -14.65
N VAL A 116 -7.55 -2.33 -13.78
CA VAL A 116 -7.21 -2.66 -12.40
C VAL A 116 -7.81 -1.61 -11.47
N LEU A 117 -8.60 -2.05 -10.48
CA LEU A 117 -9.09 -1.21 -9.40
C LEU A 117 -8.19 -1.34 -8.18
N LYS A 118 -7.83 -0.23 -7.57
CA LYS A 118 -6.93 -0.20 -6.40
C LYS A 118 -7.44 0.78 -5.36
N VAL A 119 -7.31 0.42 -4.08
CA VAL A 119 -7.45 1.40 -3.00
C VAL A 119 -6.17 2.22 -2.93
N THR A 120 -6.26 3.55 -2.92
CA THR A 120 -5.11 4.44 -3.13
C THR A 120 -4.07 4.37 -2.03
N GLN A 121 -4.51 4.17 -0.77
CA GLN A 121 -3.64 4.14 0.40
C GLN A 121 -3.58 2.73 1.00
N SER A 122 -3.05 1.78 0.25
CA SER A 122 -2.93 0.39 0.71
C SER A 122 -1.87 -0.38 -0.06
N SER A 123 -1.51 -1.54 0.45
CA SER A 123 -0.71 -2.55 -0.24
C SER A 123 -1.56 -3.80 -0.44
N GLY A 124 -1.58 -4.34 -1.65
CA GLY A 124 -2.28 -5.60 -1.98
C GLY A 124 -3.81 -5.52 -2.11
N PHE A 125 -4.42 -4.32 -1.98
CA PHE A 125 -5.86 -4.13 -2.18
C PHE A 125 -6.15 -3.79 -3.63
N ASN A 126 -6.06 -4.81 -4.50
CA ASN A 126 -6.22 -4.67 -5.94
C ASN A 126 -7.26 -5.67 -6.45
N ILE A 127 -8.06 -5.25 -7.42
CA ILE A 127 -8.89 -6.12 -8.26
C ILE A 127 -8.32 -6.02 -9.68
N ILE A 128 -7.76 -7.11 -10.16
CA ILE A 128 -7.26 -7.22 -11.53
C ILE A 128 -8.38 -7.77 -12.38
N CYS A 129 -8.78 -7.04 -13.40
CA CYS A 129 -9.85 -7.41 -14.31
C CYS A 129 -9.28 -7.48 -15.74
N PRO A 130 -8.85 -8.65 -16.20
CA PRO A 130 -8.38 -8.82 -17.57
C PRO A 130 -9.53 -8.96 -18.57
N ASP A 131 -10.76 -9.19 -18.11
CA ASP A 131 -11.97 -9.39 -18.93
C ASP A 131 -13.19 -8.95 -18.10
N LYS A 132 -13.73 -7.77 -18.44
CA LYS A 132 -14.90 -7.19 -17.76
C LYS A 132 -16.13 -8.10 -17.78
N ALA A 133 -16.31 -8.90 -18.83
CA ALA A 133 -17.45 -9.80 -18.94
C ALA A 133 -17.46 -10.92 -17.88
N LYS A 134 -16.30 -11.20 -17.28
CA LYS A 134 -16.13 -12.21 -16.22
C LYS A 134 -16.09 -11.62 -14.81
N LEU A 135 -16.17 -10.30 -14.68
CA LEU A 135 -16.09 -9.63 -13.39
C LEU A 135 -17.38 -9.79 -12.60
N ASP A 136 -17.28 -10.33 -11.39
CA ASP A 136 -18.35 -10.22 -10.39
C ASP A 136 -18.34 -8.81 -9.80
N ARG A 137 -19.21 -7.95 -10.31
CA ARG A 137 -19.29 -6.52 -9.93
C ARG A 137 -19.71 -6.35 -8.48
N GLU A 138 -20.62 -7.20 -7.99
CA GLU A 138 -21.10 -7.11 -6.59
C GLU A 138 -19.97 -7.49 -5.62
N ASP A 139 -19.22 -8.55 -5.91
CA ASP A 139 -18.04 -8.92 -5.13
C ASP A 139 -16.97 -7.83 -5.18
N ALA A 140 -16.72 -7.24 -6.33
CA ALA A 140 -15.77 -6.15 -6.50
C ALA A 140 -16.11 -4.95 -5.62
N VAL A 141 -17.35 -4.46 -5.67
CA VAL A 141 -17.83 -3.35 -4.84
C VAL A 141 -17.73 -3.69 -3.35
N ARG A 142 -18.16 -4.88 -2.95
CA ARG A 142 -18.08 -5.34 -1.56
C ARG A 142 -16.63 -5.38 -1.03
N ARG A 143 -15.70 -5.93 -1.82
CA ARG A 143 -14.26 -6.01 -1.46
C ARG A 143 -13.64 -4.62 -1.35
N LEU A 144 -13.88 -3.76 -2.33
CA LEU A 144 -13.36 -2.39 -2.33
C LEU A 144 -13.87 -1.60 -1.12
N ALA A 145 -15.17 -1.68 -0.80
CA ALA A 145 -15.74 -1.02 0.38
C ALA A 145 -15.13 -1.53 1.70
N GLN A 146 -14.87 -2.83 1.78
CA GLN A 146 -14.19 -3.40 2.94
C GLN A 146 -12.75 -2.91 3.05
N TRP A 147 -11.99 -2.91 1.96
CA TRP A 147 -10.60 -2.49 1.92
C TRP A 147 -10.43 -1.01 2.18
N GLN A 148 -11.31 -0.17 1.63
CA GLN A 148 -11.32 1.26 1.87
C GLN A 148 -11.53 1.55 3.37
N ARG A 149 -12.47 0.87 4.02
CA ARG A 149 -12.67 0.98 5.48
C ARG A 149 -11.45 0.51 6.28
N VAL A 150 -10.81 -0.59 5.88
CA VAL A 150 -9.59 -1.07 6.53
C VAL A 150 -8.47 -0.05 6.40
N SER A 151 -8.27 0.50 5.20
CA SER A 151 -7.27 1.52 4.93
C SER A 151 -7.52 2.81 5.73
N ALA A 152 -8.74 3.32 5.74
CA ALA A 152 -9.11 4.51 6.50
C ALA A 152 -8.84 4.34 8.02
N ASN A 153 -9.10 3.14 8.57
CA ASN A 153 -8.86 2.85 9.98
C ASN A 153 -7.39 2.57 10.32
N ALA A 154 -6.53 2.40 9.32
CA ALA A 154 -5.11 2.11 9.53
C ALA A 154 -4.26 3.36 9.79
N VAL A 155 -4.82 4.54 9.67
CA VAL A 155 -4.14 5.84 9.77
C VAL A 155 -3.25 6.01 11.01
N ASN A 156 -3.61 5.38 12.10
CA ASN A 156 -2.86 5.42 13.35
C ASN A 156 -2.16 4.10 13.65
N SER A 157 -2.00 3.23 12.68
CA SER A 157 -1.22 1.99 12.86
C SER A 157 0.26 2.24 12.58
N PHE A 158 1.13 1.61 13.38
CA PHE A 158 2.57 1.73 13.19
C PHE A 158 3.15 0.93 12.04
N GLU A 159 2.34 0.18 11.33
CA GLU A 159 2.84 -0.60 10.21
C GLU A 159 2.95 0.30 8.97
N GLU A 160 1.90 0.42 8.20
CA GLU A 160 1.87 1.27 6.99
C GLU A 160 1.02 2.54 7.19
N GLY A 161 0.12 2.53 8.18
CA GLY A 161 -0.85 3.58 8.39
C GLY A 161 -0.28 4.96 8.76
N TYR A 162 1.00 5.05 9.09
CA TYR A 162 1.63 6.33 9.38
C TYR A 162 1.75 7.26 8.16
N VAL A 163 1.68 6.71 6.95
CA VAL A 163 1.67 7.48 5.69
C VAL A 163 0.26 7.72 5.15
N TYR A 164 -0.78 7.17 5.80
CA TYR A 164 -2.15 7.34 5.36
C TYR A 164 -2.72 8.65 5.88
N ASN A 165 -3.49 9.34 5.06
CA ASN A 165 -4.18 10.57 5.44
C ASN A 165 -5.61 10.32 5.97
N GLY A 166 -6.07 9.06 6.01
CA GLY A 166 -7.40 8.67 6.47
C GLY A 166 -8.52 8.82 5.44
N ASN A 167 -8.20 9.25 4.24
CA ASN A 167 -9.16 9.41 3.14
C ASN A 167 -8.75 8.60 1.90
N PRO A 168 -8.73 7.26 1.97
CA PRO A 168 -8.40 6.43 0.83
C PRO A 168 -9.51 6.50 -0.21
N LYS A 169 -9.13 6.68 -1.46
CA LYS A 169 -9.99 6.62 -2.65
C LYS A 169 -9.79 5.29 -3.38
N ILE A 170 -10.54 5.12 -4.45
CA ILE A 170 -10.36 4.02 -5.38
C ILE A 170 -9.90 4.63 -6.70
N CYS A 171 -8.85 4.09 -7.30
CA CYS A 171 -8.44 4.43 -8.65
C CYS A 171 -8.63 3.25 -9.59
N CYS A 172 -9.00 3.55 -10.83
CA CYS A 172 -9.06 2.61 -11.92
C CYS A 172 -7.96 2.95 -12.93
N GLU A 173 -7.09 1.98 -13.17
CA GLU A 173 -5.95 2.13 -14.08
C GLU A 173 -5.98 1.07 -15.17
N LYS A 174 -5.28 1.34 -16.27
CA LYS A 174 -5.07 0.38 -17.35
C LYS A 174 -4.43 -0.90 -16.82
N PHE A 175 -5.00 -2.03 -17.22
CA PHE A 175 -4.36 -3.32 -16.99
C PHE A 175 -3.13 -3.46 -17.88
N LEU A 176 -1.99 -3.74 -17.26
CA LEU A 176 -0.74 -3.99 -17.95
C LEU A 176 -0.47 -5.50 -17.99
N SER A 177 -0.22 -6.02 -19.18
CA SER A 177 0.19 -7.41 -19.38
C SER A 177 1.37 -7.49 -20.35
N LEU A 178 2.14 -8.55 -20.24
CA LEU A 178 3.14 -8.93 -21.23
C LEU A 178 2.45 -9.53 -22.48
N GLU A 179 3.22 -9.78 -23.54
CA GLU A 179 2.69 -10.35 -24.81
C GLU A 179 2.05 -11.74 -24.61
N ASP A 180 2.50 -12.50 -23.62
CA ASP A 180 1.95 -13.80 -23.25
C ASP A 180 0.72 -13.70 -22.33
N GLY A 181 0.26 -12.50 -22.00
CA GLY A 181 -0.86 -12.22 -21.12
C GLY A 181 -0.53 -12.29 -19.63
N SER A 182 0.71 -12.58 -19.25
CA SER A 182 1.14 -12.58 -17.85
C SER A 182 1.26 -11.15 -17.30
N ILE A 183 1.22 -11.02 -15.97
CA ILE A 183 1.44 -9.75 -15.29
C ILE A 183 2.94 -9.44 -15.29
N PRO A 184 3.34 -8.19 -15.63
CA PRO A 184 4.74 -7.79 -15.57
C PRO A 184 5.31 -7.97 -14.15
N PRO A 185 6.61 -8.32 -14.04
CA PRO A 185 7.25 -8.45 -12.75
C PRO A 185 7.33 -7.10 -12.03
N ASP A 186 7.24 -7.13 -10.70
CA ASP A 186 7.42 -5.94 -9.88
C ASP A 186 8.90 -5.57 -9.79
N MET A 187 9.21 -4.32 -10.12
CA MET A 187 10.55 -3.78 -9.97
C MET A 187 10.63 -2.83 -8.77
N ARG A 188 11.46 -3.19 -7.80
CA ARG A 188 11.71 -2.36 -6.63
C ARG A 188 13.09 -1.73 -6.72
N ILE A 189 13.16 -0.41 -6.62
CA ILE A 189 14.39 0.36 -6.66
C ILE A 189 14.62 0.98 -5.28
N TYR A 190 15.69 0.56 -4.61
CA TYR A 190 16.07 1.12 -3.32
C TYR A 190 17.04 2.28 -3.54
N CYS A 191 16.60 3.47 -3.14
CA CYS A 191 17.37 4.70 -3.25
C CYS A 191 17.90 5.13 -1.87
N PHE A 192 19.14 5.59 -1.83
CA PHE A 192 19.78 6.16 -0.65
C PHE A 192 20.31 7.55 -1.01
N ASN A 193 19.88 8.57 -0.28
CA ASN A 193 20.20 9.96 -0.56
C ASN A 193 19.90 10.39 -2.01
N GLY A 194 18.77 9.90 -2.56
CA GLY A 194 18.36 10.19 -3.94
C GLY A 194 19.03 9.35 -5.02
N GLU A 195 20.00 8.49 -4.68
CA GLU A 195 20.70 7.65 -5.63
C GLU A 195 20.17 6.20 -5.61
N PRO A 196 19.82 5.59 -6.76
CA PRO A 196 19.45 4.19 -6.83
C PRO A 196 20.67 3.31 -6.56
N LYS A 197 20.57 2.40 -5.60
CA LYS A 197 21.68 1.53 -5.18
C LYS A 197 21.40 0.05 -5.32
N LEU A 198 20.12 -0.35 -5.25
CA LEU A 198 19.74 -1.76 -5.35
C LEU A 198 18.45 -1.86 -6.16
N PHE A 199 18.45 -2.81 -7.08
CA PHE A 199 17.30 -3.19 -7.90
C PHE A 199 16.89 -4.61 -7.53
N VAL A 200 15.61 -4.81 -7.27
CA VAL A 200 15.04 -6.14 -7.02
C VAL A 200 13.88 -6.32 -7.99
N CYS A 201 13.93 -7.41 -8.73
CA CYS A 201 12.87 -7.81 -9.64
C CYS A 201 12.17 -9.02 -9.03
N ASP A 202 10.89 -8.84 -8.70
CA ASP A 202 10.07 -9.90 -8.12
C ASP A 202 9.15 -10.47 -9.20
N PHE A 203 9.34 -11.74 -9.50
CA PHE A 203 8.51 -12.47 -10.45
C PHE A 203 7.31 -13.10 -9.72
N GLU A 204 6.16 -13.14 -10.37
CA GLU A 204 4.94 -13.78 -9.86
C GLU A 204 4.42 -13.27 -8.50
N THR A 205 4.78 -12.02 -8.13
CA THR A 205 4.31 -11.41 -6.88
C THR A 205 2.81 -11.22 -6.83
N THR A 206 2.19 -10.98 -7.97
CA THR A 206 0.74 -10.80 -8.07
C THR A 206 0.19 -11.73 -9.14
N LYS A 207 -0.78 -12.57 -8.77
CA LYS A 207 -1.51 -13.44 -9.70
C LYS A 207 -2.71 -12.70 -10.26
N ILE A 208 -3.23 -13.16 -11.38
CA ILE A 208 -4.43 -12.60 -12.04
C ILE A 208 -5.66 -12.60 -11.11
N ASP A 209 -5.73 -13.50 -10.15
CA ASP A 209 -6.80 -13.54 -9.13
C ASP A 209 -6.60 -12.49 -8.01
N GLY A 210 -5.55 -11.67 -8.09
CA GLY A 210 -5.19 -10.64 -7.10
C GLY A 210 -4.50 -11.20 -5.87
N THR A 211 -4.21 -12.49 -5.80
CA THR A 211 -3.43 -13.07 -4.70
C THR A 211 -1.94 -12.83 -4.89
N HIS A 212 -1.22 -12.71 -3.78
CA HIS A 212 0.23 -12.62 -3.84
C HIS A 212 0.85 -14.02 -3.93
N GLY A 213 1.85 -14.15 -4.81
CA GLY A 213 2.74 -15.30 -4.84
C GLY A 213 3.51 -15.40 -3.51
N THR A 214 3.81 -16.60 -3.07
CA THR A 214 4.62 -16.89 -1.87
C THR A 214 6.09 -17.02 -2.23
#